data_37b155db97ed774239d094a2799f6768
#
_entry.id   37b155db97ed774239d094a2799f6768
#
_cell.length_a   1.000
_cell.length_b   1.000
_cell.length_c   1.000
_cell.angle_alpha   90.00
_cell.angle_beta   90.00
_cell.angle_gamma   90.00
#
_symmetry.space_group_name_H-M   'P 1'
#
loop_
_entity.id
_entity.type
_entity.pdbx_description
1 polymer ?
#
loop_
_entity_poly.entity_id
_entity_poly.type
_entity_poly.pdbx_seq_one_letter_code
_entity_poly.pdbx_strand_id
1 'polypeptide(L)'
;LGFRYCSPIQAQVLPFTLRGHDAIGKAQTGTGKTAAFLITIFNDLLNNPVEDERFLGEPRAVVIAPTRELVMQIAADAEELGRYTGLNTVTLIGGMDYQKQLNQVNRRIVDLVVATPGRLIDFMTRRDLFLDHVEVLVLDEADRMLDMGFIPQVKRIVRATPQKEYRQTLLFSATFTQDIINLAAQWTRDPVKVEIEPESVATDSVDQKVYLASSEERFRILLNLLRGPDADSVIVFANRRDQVRRLHERLRKAGIRAGILSGEISQDKRTKTLERFKSGD
;
A
#
# COMPACT_ATOMS: atom_id res chain seq x y z
N LEU A 1 6.20 15.37 -13.86
CA LEU A 1 5.34 14.15 -13.74
C LEU A 1 4.20 14.13 -14.76
N GLY A 2 3.89 15.23 -15.42
CA GLY A 2 2.86 15.31 -16.47
C GLY A 2 1.42 15.37 -15.96
N PHE A 3 1.18 15.47 -14.66
CA PHE A 3 -0.16 15.75 -14.12
C PHE A 3 -0.63 17.15 -14.52
N ARG A 4 -1.78 17.24 -15.17
CA ARG A 4 -2.38 18.53 -15.59
C ARG A 4 -3.52 18.96 -14.70
N TYR A 5 -4.22 18.02 -14.10
CA TYR A 5 -5.41 18.23 -13.27
C TYR A 5 -5.37 17.32 -12.03
N CYS A 6 -5.97 17.78 -10.95
CA CYS A 6 -6.21 16.95 -9.78
C CYS A 6 -7.26 15.88 -10.08
N SER A 7 -7.06 14.68 -9.58
CA SER A 7 -8.12 13.68 -9.51
C SER A 7 -9.20 14.11 -8.50
N PRO A 8 -10.43 13.53 -8.54
CA PRO A 8 -11.49 13.91 -7.60
C PRO A 8 -11.07 13.84 -6.13
N ILE A 9 -10.35 12.77 -5.72
CA ILE A 9 -9.89 12.64 -4.32
C ILE A 9 -8.85 13.72 -3.97
N GLN A 10 -7.94 14.06 -4.89
CA GLN A 10 -6.94 15.11 -4.69
C GLN A 10 -7.59 16.48 -4.55
N ALA A 11 -8.55 16.80 -5.41
CA ALA A 11 -9.24 18.09 -5.40
C ALA A 11 -10.04 18.31 -4.08
N GLN A 12 -10.58 17.23 -3.50
CA GLN A 12 -11.36 17.32 -2.27
C GLN A 12 -10.52 17.25 -0.99
N VAL A 13 -9.39 16.52 -1.00
CA VAL A 13 -8.57 16.30 0.20
C VAL A 13 -7.51 17.38 0.37
N LEU A 14 -6.77 17.73 -0.70
CA LEU A 14 -5.61 18.63 -0.61
C LEU A 14 -5.91 20.02 -0.01
N PRO A 15 -7.05 20.70 -0.32
CA PRO A 15 -7.32 22.00 0.28
C PRO A 15 -7.36 22.03 1.80
N PHE A 16 -7.61 20.89 2.42
CA PHE A 16 -7.66 20.73 3.87
C PHE A 16 -6.34 20.19 4.43
N THR A 17 -5.82 19.13 3.82
CA THR A 17 -4.61 18.49 4.34
C THR A 17 -3.36 19.36 4.22
N LEU A 18 -3.28 20.21 3.21
CA LEU A 18 -2.21 21.21 3.08
C LEU A 18 -2.27 22.31 4.15
N ARG A 19 -3.36 22.39 4.91
CA ARG A 19 -3.52 23.29 6.07
C ARG A 19 -3.38 22.56 7.41
N GLY A 20 -2.92 21.30 7.39
CA GLY A 20 -2.69 20.49 8.58
C GLY A 20 -3.96 19.80 9.13
N HIS A 21 -5.09 19.80 8.42
CA HIS A 21 -6.27 19.06 8.85
C HIS A 21 -6.10 17.56 8.61
N ASP A 22 -6.59 16.76 9.53
CA ASP A 22 -6.73 15.32 9.34
C ASP A 22 -7.75 15.02 8.24
N ALA A 23 -7.59 13.87 7.59
CA ALA A 23 -8.53 13.44 6.55
C ALA A 23 -8.85 11.95 6.62
N ILE A 24 -10.09 11.62 6.29
CA ILE A 24 -10.55 10.25 6.05
C ILE A 24 -11.06 10.18 4.62
N GLY A 25 -10.37 9.43 3.76
CA GLY A 25 -10.71 9.29 2.34
C GLY A 25 -11.25 7.90 2.01
N LYS A 26 -12.48 7.83 1.50
CA LYS A 26 -13.01 6.61 0.86
C LYS A 26 -12.80 6.73 -0.63
N ALA A 27 -11.89 5.94 -1.16
CA ALA A 27 -11.62 5.91 -2.58
C ALA A 27 -10.91 4.60 -2.96
N GLN A 28 -11.24 4.08 -4.14
CA GLN A 28 -10.64 2.86 -4.67
C GLN A 28 -9.15 3.05 -5.03
N THR A 29 -8.44 1.94 -5.26
CA THR A 29 -7.07 1.96 -5.76
C THR A 29 -7.05 2.60 -7.17
N GLY A 30 -6.00 3.35 -7.48
CA GLY A 30 -5.85 4.05 -8.78
C GLY A 30 -6.54 5.41 -8.87
N THR A 31 -7.21 5.89 -7.82
CA THR A 31 -7.88 7.21 -7.81
C THR A 31 -6.93 8.40 -7.53
N GLY A 32 -5.64 8.14 -7.29
CA GLY A 32 -4.65 9.18 -7.02
C GLY A 32 -4.44 9.53 -5.54
N LYS A 33 -4.89 8.68 -4.60
CA LYS A 33 -4.67 8.85 -3.15
C LYS A 33 -3.21 9.02 -2.78
N THR A 34 -2.35 8.19 -3.38
CA THR A 34 -0.90 8.18 -3.10
C THR A 34 -0.29 9.55 -3.33
N ALA A 35 -0.57 10.18 -4.47
CA ALA A 35 -0.10 11.53 -4.74
C ALA A 35 -0.68 12.56 -3.75
N ALA A 36 -1.96 12.41 -3.35
CA ALA A 36 -2.57 13.33 -2.39
C ALA A 36 -1.84 13.33 -1.05
N PHE A 37 -1.61 12.16 -0.44
CA PHE A 37 -0.93 12.13 0.86
C PHE A 37 0.58 12.41 0.75
N LEU A 38 1.25 12.02 -0.32
CA LEU A 38 2.67 12.35 -0.51
C LEU A 38 2.88 13.86 -0.68
N ILE A 39 2.02 14.55 -1.46
CA ILE A 39 2.05 16.01 -1.59
C ILE A 39 1.82 16.66 -0.23
N THR A 40 0.88 16.17 0.58
CA THR A 40 0.62 16.65 1.94
C THR A 40 1.87 16.51 2.79
N ILE A 41 2.50 15.32 2.83
CA ILE A 41 3.73 15.08 3.60
C ILE A 41 4.84 16.02 3.15
N PHE A 42 5.14 16.07 1.86
CA PHE A 42 6.26 16.88 1.36
C PHE A 42 6.02 18.37 1.59
N ASN A 43 4.78 18.85 1.40
CA ASN A 43 4.43 20.24 1.70
C ASN A 43 4.66 20.58 3.18
N ASP A 44 4.23 19.70 4.08
CA ASP A 44 4.41 19.90 5.52
C ASP A 44 5.90 19.92 5.87
N LEU A 45 6.66 18.91 5.49
CA LEU A 45 8.07 18.77 5.82
C LEU A 45 8.95 19.90 5.25
N LEU A 46 8.59 20.47 4.08
CA LEU A 46 9.32 21.56 3.44
C LEU A 46 8.98 22.92 4.04
N ASN A 47 7.72 23.14 4.44
CA ASN A 47 7.29 24.42 5.02
C ASN A 47 7.58 24.52 6.51
N ASN A 48 7.76 23.40 7.19
CA ASN A 48 8.06 23.33 8.61
C ASN A 48 9.44 22.65 8.83
N PRO A 49 10.56 23.28 8.42
CA PRO A 49 11.88 22.72 8.67
C PRO A 49 12.13 22.60 10.18
N VAL A 50 12.77 21.51 10.59
CA VAL A 50 13.17 21.32 12.00
C VAL A 50 14.42 22.14 12.26
N GLU A 51 14.39 23.00 13.28
CA GLU A 51 15.53 23.82 13.70
C GLU A 51 16.49 23.06 14.62
N ASP A 52 15.98 22.05 15.35
CA ASP A 52 16.76 21.23 16.27
C ASP A 52 17.58 20.15 15.56
N GLU A 53 18.60 19.63 16.26
CA GLU A 53 19.40 18.51 15.78
C GLU A 53 18.53 17.26 15.66
N ARG A 54 18.54 16.64 14.47
CA ARG A 54 17.82 15.40 14.19
C ARG A 54 18.75 14.19 14.25
N PHE A 55 18.23 13.09 14.76
CA PHE A 55 18.99 11.84 14.89
C PHE A 55 18.59 10.79 13.83
N LEU A 56 19.49 9.84 13.61
CA LEU A 56 19.22 8.69 12.74
C LEU A 56 18.08 7.86 13.32
N GLY A 57 17.21 7.35 12.46
CA GLY A 57 16.07 6.52 12.88
C GLY A 57 14.87 7.28 13.44
N GLU A 58 14.81 8.61 13.31
CA GLU A 58 13.70 9.48 13.74
C GLU A 58 12.99 10.12 12.54
N PRO A 59 12.08 9.39 11.86
CA PRO A 59 11.32 9.94 10.75
C PRO A 59 10.27 10.94 11.22
N ARG A 60 10.02 11.97 10.40
CA ARG A 60 8.93 12.94 10.61
C ARG A 60 7.60 12.49 9.99
N ALA A 61 7.65 11.62 8.99
CA ALA A 61 6.44 11.08 8.39
C ALA A 61 6.51 9.56 8.26
N VAL A 62 5.36 8.91 8.46
CA VAL A 62 5.21 7.44 8.33
C VAL A 62 3.98 7.13 7.50
N VAL A 63 4.15 6.30 6.48
CA VAL A 63 3.07 5.69 5.70
C VAL A 63 3.03 4.20 5.97
N ILE A 64 1.88 3.71 6.38
CA ILE A 64 1.64 2.28 6.65
C ILE A 64 0.71 1.73 5.58
N ALA A 65 1.11 0.63 4.94
CA ALA A 65 0.31 -0.07 3.96
C ALA A 65 0.38 -1.60 4.17
N PRO A 66 -0.70 -2.36 3.84
CA PRO A 66 -0.83 -3.76 4.21
C PRO A 66 0.12 -4.70 3.47
N THR A 67 0.54 -4.35 2.25
CA THR A 67 1.30 -5.25 1.39
C THR A 67 2.65 -4.67 0.98
N ARG A 68 3.60 -5.55 0.73
CA ARG A 68 4.96 -5.18 0.28
C ARG A 68 4.91 -4.46 -1.06
N GLU A 69 4.07 -4.96 -1.96
CA GLU A 69 3.88 -4.43 -3.30
C GLU A 69 3.37 -2.99 -3.26
N LEU A 70 2.38 -2.71 -2.40
CA LEU A 70 1.85 -1.36 -2.23
C LEU A 70 2.89 -0.42 -1.60
N VAL A 71 3.62 -0.89 -0.58
CA VAL A 71 4.72 -0.11 0.03
C VAL A 71 5.79 0.24 -1.01
N MET A 72 6.19 -0.71 -1.86
CA MET A 72 7.16 -0.46 -2.93
C MET A 72 6.63 0.53 -3.97
N GLN A 73 5.35 0.46 -4.32
CA GLN A 73 4.71 1.41 -5.23
C GLN A 73 4.68 2.81 -4.62
N ILE A 74 4.23 2.94 -3.37
CA ILE A 74 4.21 4.24 -2.67
C ILE A 74 5.62 4.82 -2.57
N ALA A 75 6.63 3.99 -2.29
CA ALA A 75 8.02 4.45 -2.21
C ALA A 75 8.55 4.94 -3.56
N ALA A 76 8.23 4.25 -4.66
CA ALA A 76 8.59 4.70 -6.00
C ALA A 76 7.92 6.05 -6.36
N ASP A 77 6.64 6.19 -6.04
CA ASP A 77 5.91 7.45 -6.23
C ASP A 77 6.52 8.57 -5.35
N ALA A 78 6.96 8.24 -4.11
CA ALA A 78 7.62 9.19 -3.22
C ALA A 78 8.99 9.64 -3.75
N GLU A 79 9.79 8.73 -4.31
CA GLU A 79 11.07 9.06 -4.94
C GLU A 79 10.87 9.97 -6.17
N GLU A 80 9.85 9.68 -6.98
CA GLU A 80 9.55 10.46 -8.17
C GLU A 80 9.02 11.86 -7.83
N LEU A 81 8.04 11.96 -6.94
CA LEU A 81 7.45 13.23 -6.47
C LEU A 81 8.46 14.06 -5.66
N GLY A 82 9.24 13.39 -4.80
CA GLY A 82 10.21 14.04 -3.91
C GLY A 82 11.58 14.30 -4.55
N ARG A 83 11.79 14.00 -5.83
CA ARG A 83 13.11 14.04 -6.51
C ARG A 83 13.93 15.30 -6.26
N TYR A 84 13.28 16.45 -6.16
CA TYR A 84 13.93 17.75 -6.01
C TYR A 84 13.80 18.36 -4.61
N THR A 85 13.23 17.63 -3.65
CA THR A 85 12.98 18.11 -2.29
C THR A 85 14.18 17.95 -1.35
N GLY A 86 15.09 17.03 -1.67
CA GLY A 86 16.18 16.62 -0.79
C GLY A 86 15.74 15.70 0.37
N LEU A 87 14.44 15.45 0.54
CA LEU A 87 13.89 14.58 1.57
C LEU A 87 14.28 13.11 1.32
N ASN A 88 14.57 12.41 2.39
CA ASN A 88 15.00 11.01 2.36
C ASN A 88 13.86 10.06 2.70
N THR A 89 13.48 9.21 1.76
CA THR A 89 12.49 8.15 1.94
C THR A 89 13.16 6.80 2.16
N VAL A 90 12.71 6.05 3.18
CA VAL A 90 13.17 4.69 3.47
C VAL A 90 11.99 3.71 3.43
N THR A 91 12.22 2.54 2.84
CA THR A 91 11.21 1.50 2.68
C THR A 91 11.49 0.33 3.62
N LEU A 92 10.49 -0.05 4.45
CA LEU A 92 10.61 -1.14 5.42
C LEU A 92 9.57 -2.22 5.16
N ILE A 93 10.00 -3.36 4.58
CA ILE A 93 9.12 -4.49 4.22
C ILE A 93 9.67 -5.83 4.72
N GLY A 94 8.77 -6.69 5.16
CA GLY A 94 9.12 -8.05 5.56
C GLY A 94 9.59 -8.90 4.37
N GLY A 95 10.38 -9.96 4.65
CA GLY A 95 10.90 -10.87 3.61
C GLY A 95 12.08 -10.33 2.80
N MET A 96 12.53 -9.13 3.08
CA MET A 96 13.80 -8.56 2.64
C MET A 96 14.82 -8.64 3.77
N ASP A 97 16.10 -8.58 3.42
CA ASP A 97 17.19 -8.58 4.39
C ASP A 97 17.06 -7.40 5.36
N TYR A 98 17.12 -7.71 6.66
CA TYR A 98 16.99 -6.70 7.72
C TYR A 98 18.16 -5.73 7.72
N GLN A 99 19.39 -6.26 7.62
CA GLN A 99 20.61 -5.46 7.70
C GLN A 99 20.72 -4.46 6.53
N LYS A 100 20.27 -4.85 5.34
CA LYS A 100 20.24 -3.93 4.20
C LYS A 100 19.29 -2.74 4.45
N GLN A 101 18.13 -3.00 5.05
CA GLN A 101 17.19 -1.93 5.40
C GLN A 101 17.71 -1.08 6.56
N LEU A 102 18.34 -1.68 7.57
CA LEU A 102 19.00 -0.96 8.67
C LEU A 102 20.10 -0.04 8.16
N ASN A 103 20.90 -0.51 7.22
CA ASN A 103 21.92 0.33 6.61
C ASN A 103 21.33 1.56 5.86
N GLN A 104 20.13 1.43 5.30
CA GLN A 104 19.43 2.59 4.69
C GLN A 104 18.98 3.59 5.76
N VAL A 105 18.42 3.10 6.88
CA VAL A 105 18.01 3.95 8.02
C VAL A 105 19.21 4.71 8.62
N ASN A 106 20.35 4.03 8.72
CA ASN A 106 21.56 4.58 9.35
C ASN A 106 22.45 5.38 8.39
N ARG A 107 22.13 5.45 7.10
CA ARG A 107 22.98 6.12 6.11
C ARG A 107 22.88 7.65 6.19
N ARG A 108 21.69 8.16 6.42
CA ARG A 108 21.37 9.60 6.57
C ARG A 108 20.05 9.77 7.32
N ILE A 109 19.79 10.98 7.79
CA ILE A 109 18.51 11.33 8.41
C ILE A 109 17.34 10.89 7.51
N VAL A 110 16.36 10.23 8.12
CA VAL A 110 15.15 9.74 7.45
C VAL A 110 14.02 10.74 7.64
N ASP A 111 13.41 11.19 6.57
CA ASP A 111 12.26 12.10 6.61
C ASP A 111 10.94 11.34 6.53
N LEU A 112 10.86 10.38 5.62
CA LEU A 112 9.68 9.55 5.38
C LEU A 112 10.03 8.07 5.47
N VAL A 113 9.24 7.33 6.25
CA VAL A 113 9.23 5.85 6.24
C VAL A 113 7.97 5.35 5.59
N VAL A 114 8.10 4.48 4.59
CA VAL A 114 6.98 3.74 4.00
C VAL A 114 7.12 2.26 4.37
N ALA A 115 6.16 1.70 5.10
CA ALA A 115 6.35 0.39 5.74
C ALA A 115 5.13 -0.52 5.76
N THR A 116 5.41 -1.85 5.81
CA THR A 116 4.41 -2.81 6.27
C THR A 116 4.40 -2.88 7.80
N PRO A 117 3.23 -3.10 8.45
CA PRO A 117 3.10 -3.06 9.91
C PRO A 117 4.11 -3.93 10.66
N GLY A 118 4.27 -5.20 10.24
CA GLY A 118 5.16 -6.14 10.92
C GLY A 118 6.62 -5.72 10.90
N ARG A 119 7.14 -5.27 9.75
CA ARG A 119 8.54 -4.85 9.63
C ARG A 119 8.80 -3.54 10.39
N LEU A 120 7.86 -2.62 10.39
CA LEU A 120 7.99 -1.39 11.18
C LEU A 120 8.11 -1.71 12.67
N ILE A 121 7.29 -2.63 13.18
CA ILE A 121 7.37 -3.11 14.57
C ILE A 121 8.71 -3.79 14.88
N ASP A 122 9.28 -4.56 13.95
CA ASP A 122 10.60 -5.17 14.13
C ASP A 122 11.67 -4.10 14.39
N PHE A 123 11.68 -3.02 13.60
CA PHE A 123 12.60 -1.89 13.78
C PHE A 123 12.37 -1.15 15.10
N MET A 124 11.13 -0.86 15.44
CA MET A 124 10.76 -0.23 16.72
C MET A 124 11.18 -1.10 17.93
N THR A 125 10.96 -2.41 17.85
CA THR A 125 11.28 -3.34 18.95
C THR A 125 12.78 -3.45 19.18
N ARG A 126 13.57 -3.38 18.11
CA ARG A 126 15.05 -3.40 18.17
C ARG A 126 15.65 -2.04 18.49
N ARG A 127 14.83 -1.00 18.60
CA ARG A 127 15.27 0.39 18.81
C ARG A 127 16.14 0.93 17.67
N ASP A 128 15.89 0.47 16.45
CA ASP A 128 16.52 0.98 15.24
C ASP A 128 15.68 2.10 14.59
N LEU A 129 14.45 2.31 15.08
CA LEU A 129 13.55 3.38 14.64
C LEU A 129 12.68 3.86 15.81
N PHE A 130 12.53 5.17 15.91
CA PHE A 130 11.77 5.87 16.94
C PHE A 130 10.70 6.74 16.27
N LEU A 131 9.46 6.66 16.76
CA LEU A 131 8.33 7.35 16.11
C LEU A 131 7.82 8.56 16.91
N ASP A 132 8.55 8.95 17.94
CA ASP A 132 8.16 10.02 18.87
C ASP A 132 8.10 11.42 18.21
N HIS A 133 8.75 11.56 17.05
CA HIS A 133 8.82 12.82 16.27
C HIS A 133 7.99 12.78 14.97
N VAL A 134 7.07 11.79 14.85
CA VAL A 134 6.21 11.68 13.66
C VAL A 134 5.16 12.80 13.67
N GLU A 135 5.23 13.68 12.69
CA GLU A 135 4.32 14.79 12.46
C GLU A 135 3.16 14.41 11.55
N VAL A 136 3.42 13.53 10.56
CA VAL A 136 2.38 13.06 9.63
C VAL A 136 2.32 11.54 9.63
N LEU A 137 1.15 10.98 9.94
CA LEU A 137 0.86 9.55 9.90
C LEU A 137 -0.17 9.25 8.81
N VAL A 138 0.16 8.36 7.89
CA VAL A 138 -0.76 7.88 6.85
C VAL A 138 -1.02 6.40 7.00
N LEU A 139 -2.30 6.03 6.94
CA LEU A 139 -2.79 4.66 6.93
C LEU A 139 -3.49 4.43 5.59
N ASP A 140 -2.86 3.70 4.68
CA ASP A 140 -3.45 3.40 3.37
C ASP A 140 -3.97 1.97 3.30
N GLU A 141 -5.10 1.76 2.62
CA GLU A 141 -5.87 0.50 2.57
C GLU A 141 -6.21 -0.04 3.98
N ALA A 142 -6.80 0.83 4.84
CA ALA A 142 -7.09 0.48 6.23
C ALA A 142 -8.06 -0.72 6.36
N ASP A 143 -9.03 -0.86 5.46
CA ASP A 143 -9.93 -2.02 5.38
C ASP A 143 -9.15 -3.31 5.12
N ARG A 144 -8.19 -3.28 4.22
CA ARG A 144 -7.36 -4.44 3.95
C ARG A 144 -6.43 -4.79 5.12
N MET A 145 -5.95 -3.78 5.86
CA MET A 145 -5.21 -4.04 7.12
C MET A 145 -6.11 -4.71 8.16
N LEU A 146 -7.39 -4.35 8.21
CA LEU A 146 -8.39 -5.00 9.07
C LEU A 146 -8.60 -6.45 8.66
N ASP A 147 -8.87 -6.72 7.38
CA ASP A 147 -9.10 -8.07 6.84
C ASP A 147 -7.90 -9.00 7.03
N MET A 148 -6.68 -8.47 6.93
CA MET A 148 -5.44 -9.22 7.16
C MET A 148 -5.08 -9.38 8.64
N GLY A 149 -5.86 -8.85 9.56
CA GLY A 149 -5.63 -8.96 11.00
C GLY A 149 -4.47 -8.11 11.52
N PHE A 150 -4.07 -7.05 10.81
CA PHE A 150 -2.97 -6.16 11.19
C PHE A 150 -3.35 -5.07 12.20
N ILE A 151 -4.62 -4.94 12.56
CA ILE A 151 -5.06 -3.88 13.48
C ILE A 151 -4.31 -3.87 14.82
N PRO A 152 -3.99 -5.01 15.47
CA PRO A 152 -3.18 -4.99 16.69
C PRO A 152 -1.78 -4.36 16.47
N GLN A 153 -1.13 -4.65 15.33
CA GLN A 153 0.15 -4.07 14.96
C GLN A 153 0.03 -2.57 14.68
N VAL A 154 -0.99 -2.17 13.91
CA VAL A 154 -1.26 -0.76 13.61
C VAL A 154 -1.52 0.03 14.88
N LYS A 155 -2.34 -0.48 15.82
CA LYS A 155 -2.57 0.14 17.13
C LYS A 155 -1.27 0.34 17.91
N ARG A 156 -0.35 -0.63 17.88
CA ARG A 156 0.96 -0.51 18.54
C ARG A 156 1.80 0.59 17.90
N ILE A 157 1.80 0.71 16.58
CA ILE A 157 2.52 1.77 15.85
C ILE A 157 1.93 3.14 16.18
N VAL A 158 0.60 3.28 16.07
CA VAL A 158 -0.10 4.54 16.38
C VAL A 158 0.18 5.03 17.79
N ARG A 159 0.27 4.12 18.76
CA ARG A 159 0.61 4.46 20.16
C ARG A 159 2.06 4.92 20.36
N ALA A 160 2.95 4.57 19.45
CA ALA A 160 4.35 4.99 19.50
C ALA A 160 4.61 6.32 18.78
N THR A 161 3.63 6.87 18.09
CA THR A 161 3.68 8.21 17.52
C THR A 161 3.09 9.23 18.51
N PRO A 162 3.36 10.53 18.36
CA PRO A 162 2.73 11.56 19.18
C PRO A 162 1.21 11.45 19.22
N GLN A 163 0.57 12.00 20.24
CA GLN A 163 -0.89 12.02 20.33
C GLN A 163 -1.49 12.74 19.12
N LYS A 164 -2.74 12.38 18.77
CA LYS A 164 -3.41 12.88 17.56
C LYS A 164 -3.58 14.41 17.51
N GLU A 165 -3.44 15.07 18.64
CA GLU A 165 -3.46 16.53 18.79
C GLU A 165 -2.16 17.18 18.27
N TYR A 166 -1.06 16.43 18.22
CA TYR A 166 0.29 16.88 17.88
C TYR A 166 0.81 16.27 16.57
N ARG A 167 -0.01 15.54 15.83
CA ARG A 167 0.32 15.03 14.51
C ARG A 167 -0.87 15.16 13.57
N GLN A 168 -0.61 15.25 12.30
CA GLN A 168 -1.63 15.09 11.26
C GLN A 168 -1.82 13.59 10.95
N THR A 169 -3.07 13.14 10.83
CA THR A 169 -3.37 11.74 10.50
C THR A 169 -4.27 11.66 9.27
N LEU A 170 -3.84 10.92 8.26
CA LEU A 170 -4.56 10.66 7.03
C LEU A 170 -4.91 9.17 6.95
N LEU A 171 -6.19 8.84 6.83
CA LEU A 171 -6.66 7.46 6.71
C LEU A 171 -7.39 7.27 5.39
N PHE A 172 -6.92 6.33 4.59
CA PHE A 172 -7.54 5.96 3.32
C PHE A 172 -8.02 4.52 3.34
N SER A 173 -9.20 4.30 2.78
CA SER A 173 -9.85 2.99 2.73
C SER A 173 -10.72 2.88 1.48
N ALA A 174 -10.90 1.70 0.92
CA ALA A 174 -11.88 1.49 -0.14
C ALA A 174 -13.30 1.35 0.40
N THR A 175 -13.45 0.96 1.68
CA THR A 175 -14.74 0.77 2.35
C THR A 175 -14.79 1.53 3.68
N PHE A 176 -15.98 2.02 4.05
CA PHE A 176 -16.23 2.62 5.36
C PHE A 176 -17.16 1.72 6.19
N THR A 177 -16.61 0.59 6.64
CA THR A 177 -17.29 -0.25 7.63
C THR A 177 -17.31 0.45 8.99
N GLN A 178 -18.20 0.02 9.90
CA GLN A 178 -18.27 0.57 11.25
C GLN A 178 -16.93 0.46 11.99
N ASP A 179 -16.18 -0.63 11.77
CA ASP A 179 -14.86 -0.82 12.38
C ASP A 179 -13.85 0.22 11.88
N ILE A 180 -13.82 0.51 10.58
CA ILE A 180 -12.96 1.55 10.00
C ILE A 180 -13.34 2.93 10.54
N ILE A 181 -14.63 3.24 10.64
CA ILE A 181 -15.11 4.51 11.21
C ILE A 181 -14.67 4.64 12.67
N ASN A 182 -14.81 3.58 13.46
CA ASN A 182 -14.40 3.57 14.87
C ASN A 182 -12.87 3.76 15.02
N LEU A 183 -12.06 3.12 14.16
CA LEU A 183 -10.61 3.28 14.16
C LEU A 183 -10.22 4.71 13.77
N ALA A 184 -10.84 5.25 12.73
CA ALA A 184 -10.62 6.61 12.29
C ALA A 184 -10.90 7.63 13.41
N ALA A 185 -12.04 7.52 14.10
CA ALA A 185 -12.39 8.40 15.21
C ALA A 185 -11.38 8.36 16.37
N GLN A 186 -10.73 7.20 16.60
CA GLN A 186 -9.70 7.07 17.64
C GLN A 186 -8.38 7.74 17.24
N TRP A 187 -8.04 7.72 15.96
CA TRP A 187 -6.70 8.09 15.47
C TRP A 187 -6.61 9.46 14.84
N THR A 188 -7.75 10.05 14.46
CA THR A 188 -7.84 11.39 13.85
C THR A 188 -8.48 12.41 14.78
N ARG A 189 -8.21 13.70 14.52
CA ARG A 189 -8.80 14.86 15.17
C ARG A 189 -9.59 15.68 14.16
N ASP A 190 -10.90 15.79 14.34
CA ASP A 190 -11.82 16.57 13.50
C ASP A 190 -11.54 16.40 11.98
N PRO A 191 -11.51 15.17 11.48
CA PRO A 191 -11.05 14.90 10.13
C PRO A 191 -12.08 15.37 9.08
N VAL A 192 -11.57 15.88 7.98
CA VAL A 192 -12.37 16.03 6.76
C VAL A 192 -12.67 14.64 6.20
N LYS A 193 -13.95 14.36 5.97
CA LYS A 193 -14.40 13.12 5.35
C LYS A 193 -14.66 13.34 3.88
N VAL A 194 -13.98 12.60 3.04
CA VAL A 194 -14.13 12.64 1.59
C VAL A 194 -14.49 11.24 1.10
N GLU A 195 -15.60 11.14 0.40
CA GLU A 195 -16.05 9.91 -0.26
C GLU A 195 -16.10 10.15 -1.77
N ILE A 196 -15.30 9.39 -2.49
CA ILE A 196 -15.37 9.34 -3.95
C ILE A 196 -16.14 8.10 -4.33
N GLU A 197 -17.34 8.29 -4.80
CA GLU A 197 -18.10 7.21 -5.42
C GLU A 197 -17.48 6.89 -6.77
N PRO A 198 -17.37 5.61 -7.14
CA PRO A 198 -16.97 5.23 -8.49
C PRO A 198 -17.94 5.86 -9.50
N GLU A 199 -17.43 6.53 -10.53
CA GLU A 199 -18.24 7.18 -11.59
C GLU A 199 -19.14 6.19 -12.34
N SER A 200 -18.84 4.91 -12.31
CA SER A 200 -19.71 3.80 -12.65
C SER A 200 -19.36 2.62 -11.77
N VAL A 201 -20.34 1.86 -11.35
CA VAL A 201 -20.09 0.53 -10.81
C VAL A 201 -19.37 -0.22 -11.92
N ALA A 202 -18.13 -0.65 -11.68
CA ALA A 202 -17.28 -1.36 -12.67
C ALA A 202 -17.95 -2.61 -13.29
N THR A 203 -19.15 -2.93 -12.86
CA THR A 203 -20.03 -3.98 -13.37
C THR A 203 -20.43 -3.79 -14.83
N ASP A 204 -20.58 -2.57 -15.33
CA ASP A 204 -21.06 -2.36 -16.71
C ASP A 204 -19.97 -2.51 -17.78
N SER A 205 -18.69 -2.38 -17.38
CA SER A 205 -17.53 -2.55 -18.28
C SER A 205 -16.88 -3.93 -18.19
N VAL A 206 -17.32 -4.80 -17.25
CA VAL A 206 -16.73 -6.12 -17.00
C VAL A 206 -17.74 -7.21 -17.37
N ASP A 207 -17.43 -7.99 -18.40
CA ASP A 207 -18.24 -9.20 -18.75
C ASP A 207 -17.97 -10.29 -17.69
N GLN A 208 -18.97 -10.56 -16.85
CA GLN A 208 -18.90 -11.55 -15.79
C GLN A 208 -19.57 -12.86 -16.20
N LYS A 209 -18.81 -13.95 -16.21
CA LYS A 209 -19.30 -15.29 -16.56
C LYS A 209 -19.14 -16.24 -15.37
N VAL A 210 -20.22 -16.93 -15.02
CA VAL A 210 -20.22 -17.96 -13.98
C VAL A 210 -20.36 -19.33 -14.63
N TYR A 211 -19.41 -20.21 -14.33
CA TYR A 211 -19.42 -21.61 -14.81
C TYR A 211 -19.75 -22.55 -13.66
N LEU A 212 -20.85 -23.26 -13.78
CA LEU A 212 -21.17 -24.39 -12.89
C LEU A 212 -20.35 -25.60 -13.32
N ALA A 213 -19.49 -26.10 -12.48
CA ALA A 213 -18.52 -27.13 -12.79
C ALA A 213 -18.28 -28.08 -11.63
N SER A 214 -18.18 -29.36 -11.86
CA SER A 214 -17.67 -30.36 -10.94
C SER A 214 -16.15 -30.12 -10.70
N SER A 215 -15.61 -30.69 -9.63
CA SER A 215 -14.18 -30.59 -9.33
C SER A 215 -13.26 -31.13 -10.43
N GLU A 216 -13.74 -32.11 -11.18
CA GLU A 216 -13.03 -32.77 -12.29
C GLU A 216 -13.02 -31.89 -13.55
N GLU A 217 -14.10 -31.17 -13.80
CA GLU A 217 -14.29 -30.35 -15.00
C GLU A 217 -13.58 -29.00 -14.91
N ARG A 218 -13.37 -28.46 -13.70
CA ARG A 218 -12.79 -27.12 -13.48
C ARG A 218 -11.50 -26.88 -14.27
N PHE A 219 -10.60 -27.84 -14.26
CA PHE A 219 -9.34 -27.68 -14.98
C PHE A 219 -9.50 -27.68 -16.48
N ARG A 220 -10.43 -28.52 -17.03
CA ARG A 220 -10.71 -28.57 -18.47
C ARG A 220 -11.34 -27.27 -18.96
N ILE A 221 -12.28 -26.73 -18.19
CA ILE A 221 -12.90 -25.43 -18.48
C ILE A 221 -11.84 -24.32 -18.47
N LEU A 222 -11.03 -24.25 -17.41
CA LEU A 222 -9.93 -23.28 -17.35
C LEU A 222 -8.98 -23.40 -18.54
N LEU A 223 -8.57 -24.61 -18.89
CA LEU A 223 -7.65 -24.85 -20.01
C LEU A 223 -8.25 -24.40 -21.35
N ASN A 224 -9.53 -24.63 -21.56
CA ASN A 224 -10.25 -24.17 -22.76
C ASN A 224 -10.31 -22.64 -22.81
N LEU A 225 -10.59 -21.97 -21.66
CA LEU A 225 -10.57 -20.50 -21.56
C LEU A 225 -9.19 -19.92 -21.86
N LEU A 226 -8.13 -20.53 -21.32
CA LEU A 226 -6.73 -20.10 -21.55
C LEU A 226 -6.23 -20.33 -22.99
N ARG A 227 -6.90 -21.16 -23.77
CA ARG A 227 -6.60 -21.42 -25.18
C ARG A 227 -7.53 -20.66 -26.13
N GLY A 228 -8.48 -19.93 -25.57
CA GLY A 228 -9.40 -19.09 -26.34
C GLY A 228 -8.71 -17.89 -26.97
N PRO A 229 -9.29 -17.30 -28.01
CA PRO A 229 -8.71 -16.17 -28.74
C PRO A 229 -8.59 -14.89 -27.89
N ASP A 230 -9.36 -14.77 -26.82
CA ASP A 230 -9.43 -13.57 -25.97
C ASP A 230 -8.51 -13.67 -24.73
N ALA A 231 -7.63 -14.70 -24.65
CA ALA A 231 -6.82 -14.99 -23.47
C ALA A 231 -5.41 -14.40 -23.57
N ASP A 232 -5.28 -13.09 -23.76
CA ASP A 232 -3.97 -12.43 -23.89
C ASP A 232 -3.23 -12.30 -22.55
N SER A 233 -3.92 -11.85 -21.50
CA SER A 233 -3.35 -11.69 -20.16
C SER A 233 -4.32 -12.20 -19.10
N VAL A 234 -4.01 -13.35 -18.48
CA VAL A 234 -4.93 -14.03 -17.56
C VAL A 234 -4.33 -14.15 -16.17
N ILE A 235 -5.10 -13.78 -15.14
CA ILE A 235 -4.77 -14.01 -13.74
C ILE A 235 -5.77 -15.02 -13.17
N VAL A 236 -5.27 -16.11 -12.59
CA VAL A 236 -6.08 -17.15 -11.96
C VAL A 236 -5.88 -17.12 -10.45
N PHE A 237 -6.95 -16.89 -9.69
CA PHE A 237 -6.94 -16.90 -8.23
C PHE A 237 -7.38 -18.27 -7.69
N ALA A 238 -6.73 -18.72 -6.61
CA ALA A 238 -7.15 -19.86 -5.83
C ALA A 238 -6.93 -19.60 -4.33
N ASN A 239 -7.83 -20.17 -3.50
CA ASN A 239 -7.88 -19.86 -2.05
C ASN A 239 -6.74 -20.51 -1.25
N ARG A 240 -6.14 -21.61 -1.74
CA ARG A 240 -5.16 -22.40 -0.99
C ARG A 240 -3.83 -22.49 -1.74
N ARG A 241 -2.73 -22.38 -1.01
CA ARG A 241 -1.36 -22.43 -1.55
C ARG A 241 -1.08 -23.74 -2.28
N ASP A 242 -1.53 -24.88 -1.74
CA ASP A 242 -1.39 -26.19 -2.37
C ASP A 242 -2.14 -26.27 -3.70
N GLN A 243 -3.32 -25.66 -3.80
CA GLN A 243 -4.09 -25.58 -5.04
C GLN A 243 -3.37 -24.73 -6.09
N VAL A 244 -2.84 -23.58 -5.71
CA VAL A 244 -2.05 -22.70 -6.61
C VAL A 244 -0.86 -23.48 -7.18
N ARG A 245 -0.12 -24.21 -6.35
CA ARG A 245 1.06 -25.00 -6.75
C ARG A 245 0.66 -26.12 -7.72
N ARG A 246 -0.35 -26.92 -7.37
CA ARG A 246 -0.86 -28.03 -8.24
C ARG A 246 -1.40 -27.48 -9.57
N LEU A 247 -2.11 -26.35 -9.53
CA LEU A 247 -2.64 -25.71 -10.74
C LEU A 247 -1.49 -25.26 -11.66
N HIS A 248 -0.49 -24.58 -11.12
CA HIS A 248 0.69 -24.15 -11.87
C HIS A 248 1.40 -25.34 -12.55
N GLU A 249 1.63 -26.45 -11.83
CA GLU A 249 2.23 -27.66 -12.39
C GLU A 249 1.38 -28.26 -13.52
N ARG A 250 0.06 -28.33 -13.34
CA ARG A 250 -0.87 -28.85 -14.36
C ARG A 250 -0.88 -27.99 -15.62
N LEU A 251 -0.89 -26.66 -15.46
CA LEU A 251 -0.84 -25.72 -16.59
C LEU A 251 0.46 -25.86 -17.37
N ARG A 252 1.60 -25.97 -16.69
CA ARG A 252 2.89 -26.19 -17.35
C ARG A 252 2.94 -27.51 -18.11
N LYS A 253 2.41 -28.60 -17.53
CA LYS A 253 2.30 -29.92 -18.22
C LYS A 253 1.37 -29.84 -19.45
N ALA A 254 0.39 -28.94 -19.42
CA ALA A 254 -0.53 -28.70 -20.56
C ALA A 254 0.05 -27.73 -21.62
N GLY A 255 1.32 -27.29 -21.46
CA GLY A 255 2.00 -26.39 -22.40
C GLY A 255 1.68 -24.92 -22.22
N ILE A 256 0.96 -24.52 -21.13
CA ILE A 256 0.66 -23.12 -20.83
C ILE A 256 1.85 -22.49 -20.09
N ARG A 257 2.34 -21.37 -20.59
CA ARG A 257 3.33 -20.54 -19.87
C ARG A 257 2.62 -19.85 -18.69
N ALA A 258 2.96 -20.23 -17.49
CA ALA A 258 2.34 -19.70 -16.27
C ALA A 258 3.40 -19.31 -15.24
N GLY A 259 3.29 -18.14 -14.67
CA GLY A 259 3.98 -17.73 -13.47
C GLY A 259 3.21 -18.13 -12.21
N ILE A 260 3.87 -18.17 -11.06
CA ILE A 260 3.26 -18.45 -9.77
C ILE A 260 3.53 -17.31 -8.78
N LEU A 261 2.47 -16.86 -8.10
CA LEU A 261 2.56 -15.89 -7.00
C LEU A 261 1.88 -16.50 -5.76
N SER A 262 2.65 -16.73 -4.72
CA SER A 262 2.13 -17.21 -3.43
C SER A 262 3.03 -16.72 -2.29
N GLY A 263 2.54 -16.81 -1.05
CA GLY A 263 3.32 -16.39 0.12
C GLY A 263 4.61 -17.20 0.39
N GLU A 264 4.80 -18.33 -0.31
CA GLU A 264 6.00 -19.18 -0.20
C GLU A 264 7.12 -18.74 -1.15
N ILE A 265 6.80 -17.88 -2.12
CA ILE A 265 7.76 -17.40 -3.12
C ILE A 265 8.51 -16.20 -2.55
N SER A 266 9.84 -16.18 -2.71
CA SER A 266 10.66 -15.04 -2.28
C SER A 266 10.23 -13.75 -2.96
N GLN A 267 10.44 -12.62 -2.28
CA GLN A 267 10.01 -11.32 -2.79
C GLN A 267 10.62 -10.99 -4.16
N ASP A 268 11.91 -11.27 -4.35
CA ASP A 268 12.61 -11.05 -5.63
C ASP A 268 11.96 -11.81 -6.79
N LYS A 269 11.58 -13.09 -6.54
CA LYS A 269 10.88 -13.89 -7.55
C LYS A 269 9.48 -13.39 -7.82
N ARG A 270 8.77 -12.91 -6.78
CA ARG A 270 7.42 -12.32 -6.95
C ARG A 270 7.48 -11.06 -7.80
N THR A 271 8.41 -10.16 -7.50
CA THR A 271 8.63 -8.93 -8.26
C THR A 271 8.92 -9.23 -9.73
N LYS A 272 9.89 -10.13 -10.00
CA LYS A 272 10.21 -10.55 -11.37
C LYS A 272 9.03 -11.19 -12.11
N THR A 273 8.23 -12.01 -11.43
CA THR A 273 7.04 -12.63 -12.04
C THR A 273 5.99 -11.59 -12.40
N LEU A 274 5.80 -10.59 -11.53
CA LEU A 274 4.85 -9.50 -11.78
C LEU A 274 5.31 -8.58 -12.92
N GLU A 275 6.60 -8.25 -12.96
CA GLU A 275 7.21 -7.45 -14.04
C GLU A 275 7.05 -8.13 -15.40
N ARG A 276 7.36 -9.43 -15.47
CA ARG A 276 7.17 -10.23 -16.68
C ARG A 276 5.70 -10.26 -17.12
N PHE A 277 4.77 -10.44 -16.20
CA PHE A 277 3.34 -10.39 -16.52
C PHE A 277 2.92 -9.02 -17.07
N LYS A 278 3.43 -7.92 -16.50
CA LYS A 278 3.14 -6.55 -16.97
C LYS A 278 3.74 -6.26 -18.34
N SER A 279 4.89 -6.85 -18.65
CA SER A 279 5.54 -6.72 -19.98
C SER A 279 4.96 -7.62 -21.06
N GLY A 280 3.99 -8.47 -20.72
CA GLY A 280 3.39 -9.42 -21.66
C GLY A 280 4.24 -10.67 -21.94
N ASP A 281 5.19 -11.00 -21.07
CA ASP A 281 6.19 -12.07 -21.25
C ASP A 281 5.74 -13.44 -20.68
#